data_2def272fdfefb15b003cb6aa0112c7f5
#
_entry.id   2def272fdfefb15b003cb6aa0112c7f5
#
_cell.length_a   1.000
_cell.length_b   1.000
_cell.length_c   1.000
_cell.angle_alpha   90.00
_cell.angle_beta   90.00
_cell.angle_gamma   90.00
#
_symmetry.space_group_name_H-M   'P 1'
#
loop_
_entity.id
_entity.type
_entity.pdbx_description
1 polymer ?
#
loop_
_entity_poly.entity_id
_entity_poly.type
_entity_poly.pdbx_seq_one_letter_code
_entity_poly.pdbx_strand_id
1 'polypeptide(L)'
;MNHYTRWLELKEQNPGKYARDIAGSMNISEAELAFARVTHDAWRMRGDIRDILAALESVGETKCICRNEYAVHEQVGAFTNQHLNGHAGLILNPRALDLRLFLNQWASVFHIKENTTRGERQSIQFFDHQGDALLKVYATDNTDMAAWSELLARFITDENTPLELKAVDAPVVQTRADASVVEQEWRAMTDVHQFFTLLKRHNLTRQQAFNLVADDLACKVSNSALAQILESAQQDGNEIMVFVGNRGCVQIFTGVVEKVVPMKGWLNIFNPTFTLHLLEESIAEAWVTRKPTSDGHVTSLELFAHDGTQIAQLYGQRTEGEQEQAQWRKQIASLIPEGVTA
;
A
#
# COMPACT_ATOMS: atom_id res chain seq x y z
N MET A 1 19.82 -2.83 -28.80
CA MET A 1 20.13 -3.50 -27.52
C MET A 1 18.79 -3.88 -26.89
N ASN A 2 18.60 -5.15 -26.48
CA ASN A 2 17.36 -5.58 -25.86
C ASN A 2 17.31 -5.18 -24.37
N HIS A 3 16.14 -5.22 -23.77
CA HIS A 3 15.93 -4.81 -22.38
C HIS A 3 16.72 -5.64 -21.38
N TYR A 4 16.86 -6.94 -21.62
CA TYR A 4 17.61 -7.82 -20.72
C TYR A 4 19.10 -7.46 -20.67
N THR A 5 19.72 -7.24 -21.83
CA THR A 5 21.12 -6.81 -21.91
C THR A 5 21.33 -5.46 -21.19
N ARG A 6 20.39 -4.52 -21.40
CA ARG A 6 20.46 -3.22 -20.74
C ARG A 6 20.27 -3.34 -19.22
N TRP A 7 19.39 -4.23 -18.79
CA TRP A 7 19.22 -4.56 -17.37
C TRP A 7 20.51 -5.04 -16.73
N LEU A 8 21.21 -5.98 -17.35
CA LEU A 8 22.48 -6.51 -16.85
C LEU A 8 23.54 -5.41 -16.71
N GLU A 9 23.69 -4.56 -17.72
CA GLU A 9 24.65 -3.45 -17.69
C GLU A 9 24.33 -2.46 -16.56
N LEU A 10 23.09 -2.05 -16.43
CA LEU A 10 22.67 -1.09 -15.40
C LEU A 10 22.78 -1.68 -13.99
N LYS A 11 22.51 -2.97 -13.83
CA LYS A 11 22.67 -3.68 -12.56
C LYS A 11 24.13 -3.77 -12.15
N GLU A 12 25.02 -4.04 -13.09
CA GLU A 12 26.47 -4.06 -12.86
C GLU A 12 27.00 -2.67 -12.45
N GLN A 13 26.55 -1.63 -13.15
CA GLN A 13 26.93 -0.23 -12.85
C GLN A 13 26.34 0.29 -11.53
N ASN A 14 25.19 -0.26 -11.10
CA ASN A 14 24.45 0.21 -9.95
C ASN A 14 23.98 -0.98 -9.08
N PRO A 15 24.90 -1.72 -8.43
CA PRO A 15 24.54 -2.95 -7.74
C PRO A 15 23.59 -2.76 -6.54
N GLY A 16 23.50 -1.55 -6.02
CA GLY A 16 22.58 -1.20 -4.93
C GLY A 16 21.18 -0.80 -5.37
N LYS A 17 20.93 -0.62 -6.67
CA LYS A 17 19.61 -0.21 -7.16
C LYS A 17 18.67 -1.41 -7.32
N TYR A 18 17.41 -1.18 -6.98
CA TYR A 18 16.34 -2.16 -7.16
C TYR A 18 15.81 -2.16 -8.60
N ALA A 19 15.13 -3.25 -8.98
CA ALA A 19 14.55 -3.42 -10.31
C ALA A 19 13.62 -2.25 -10.71
N ARG A 20 12.83 -1.73 -9.77
CA ARG A 20 11.96 -0.57 -9.98
C ARG A 20 12.74 0.65 -10.48
N ASP A 21 13.86 0.98 -9.83
CA ASP A 21 14.65 2.15 -10.18
C ASP A 21 15.38 1.97 -11.50
N ILE A 22 15.85 0.75 -11.77
CA ILE A 22 16.52 0.42 -13.04
C ILE A 22 15.52 0.47 -14.19
N ALA A 23 14.32 -0.09 -14.03
CA ALA A 23 13.27 0.00 -15.03
C ALA A 23 12.92 1.46 -15.34
N GLY A 24 12.81 2.31 -14.31
CA GLY A 24 12.62 3.75 -14.45
C GLY A 24 13.73 4.41 -15.26
N SER A 25 14.98 4.06 -15.02
CA SER A 25 16.14 4.54 -15.79
C SER A 25 16.11 4.08 -17.26
N MET A 26 15.50 2.94 -17.54
CA MET A 26 15.30 2.42 -18.90
C MET A 26 14.05 3.00 -19.58
N ASN A 27 13.25 3.79 -18.86
CA ASN A 27 11.97 4.31 -19.31
C ASN A 27 10.97 3.22 -19.72
N ILE A 28 10.97 2.13 -18.97
CA ILE A 28 10.01 1.02 -19.08
C ILE A 28 9.34 0.77 -17.72
N SER A 29 8.22 0.04 -17.74
CA SER A 29 7.59 -0.42 -16.50
C SER A 29 8.35 -1.59 -15.87
N GLU A 30 8.11 -1.84 -14.59
CA GLU A 30 8.68 -3.03 -13.93
C GLU A 30 8.17 -4.34 -14.54
N ALA A 31 6.92 -4.38 -14.99
CA ALA A 31 6.37 -5.56 -15.67
C ALA A 31 7.09 -5.84 -16.99
N GLU A 32 7.40 -4.81 -17.78
CA GLU A 32 8.20 -4.95 -19.00
C GLU A 32 9.59 -5.47 -18.71
N LEU A 33 10.19 -5.05 -17.61
CA LEU A 33 11.49 -5.57 -17.18
C LEU A 33 11.38 -7.05 -16.79
N ALA A 34 10.37 -7.43 -16.00
CA ALA A 34 10.13 -8.83 -15.66
C ALA A 34 9.88 -9.69 -16.90
N PHE A 35 9.10 -9.18 -17.86
CA PHE A 35 8.87 -9.82 -19.15
C PHE A 35 10.18 -10.08 -19.92
N ALA A 36 11.09 -9.11 -19.95
CA ALA A 36 12.38 -9.23 -20.60
C ALA A 36 13.31 -10.23 -19.91
N ARG A 37 13.11 -10.46 -18.60
CA ARG A 37 13.90 -11.40 -17.80
C ARG A 37 13.43 -12.85 -17.91
N VAL A 38 12.27 -13.10 -18.53
CA VAL A 38 11.76 -14.46 -18.76
C VAL A 38 12.75 -15.25 -19.61
N THR A 39 12.95 -16.52 -19.28
CA THR A 39 14.00 -17.44 -19.76
C THR A 39 15.39 -17.25 -19.15
N HIS A 40 15.58 -16.22 -18.34
CA HIS A 40 16.82 -15.99 -17.61
C HIS A 40 16.62 -16.24 -16.10
N ASP A 41 16.04 -15.29 -15.40
CA ASP A 41 15.81 -15.35 -13.95
C ASP A 41 14.35 -15.03 -13.56
N ALA A 42 13.46 -14.99 -14.52
CA ALA A 42 12.03 -14.83 -14.34
C ALA A 42 11.23 -15.87 -15.14
N TRP A 43 10.07 -16.21 -14.65
CA TRP A 43 9.12 -17.14 -15.27
C TRP A 43 7.73 -16.54 -15.28
N ARG A 44 7.06 -16.64 -16.43
CA ARG A 44 5.68 -16.21 -16.53
C ARG A 44 4.76 -17.16 -15.74
N MET A 45 3.81 -16.60 -15.02
CA MET A 45 2.77 -17.37 -14.36
C MET A 45 1.43 -17.11 -15.04
N ARG A 46 0.59 -18.12 -15.11
CA ARG A 46 -0.73 -18.08 -15.73
C ARG A 46 -1.81 -18.61 -14.79
N GLY A 47 -3.04 -18.36 -15.16
CA GLY A 47 -4.22 -18.80 -14.42
C GLY A 47 -4.95 -17.61 -13.81
N ASP A 48 -6.05 -17.93 -13.17
CA ASP A 48 -6.78 -16.89 -12.42
C ASP A 48 -5.92 -16.43 -11.25
N ILE A 49 -5.75 -15.12 -11.10
CA ILE A 49 -4.99 -14.52 -10.01
C ILE A 49 -5.56 -14.93 -8.65
N ARG A 50 -6.89 -15.13 -8.55
CA ARG A 50 -7.52 -15.64 -7.33
C ARG A 50 -7.02 -17.04 -6.98
N ASP A 51 -6.80 -17.90 -7.97
CA ASP A 51 -6.28 -19.26 -7.75
C ASP A 51 -4.83 -19.23 -7.26
N ILE A 52 -4.02 -18.34 -7.81
CA ILE A 52 -2.61 -18.15 -7.35
C ILE A 52 -2.60 -17.65 -5.90
N LEU A 53 -3.42 -16.65 -5.58
CA LEU A 53 -3.54 -16.12 -4.22
C LEU A 53 -4.05 -17.20 -3.24
N ALA A 54 -5.05 -17.99 -3.65
CA ALA A 54 -5.57 -19.08 -2.84
C ALA A 54 -4.49 -20.13 -2.55
N ALA A 55 -3.66 -20.46 -3.53
CA ALA A 55 -2.57 -21.41 -3.38
C ALA A 55 -1.45 -20.90 -2.44
N LEU A 56 -1.29 -19.59 -2.30
CA LEU A 56 -0.30 -19.00 -1.38
C LEU A 56 -0.58 -19.34 0.09
N GLU A 57 -1.80 -19.71 0.45
CA GLU A 57 -2.09 -20.15 1.82
C GLU A 57 -1.24 -21.35 2.24
N SER A 58 -1.01 -22.28 1.30
CA SER A 58 -0.26 -23.51 1.56
C SER A 58 1.22 -23.33 1.84
N VAL A 59 1.82 -22.20 1.46
CA VAL A 59 3.25 -21.96 1.60
C VAL A 59 3.64 -21.46 3.01
N GLY A 60 2.66 -21.13 3.84
CA GLY A 60 2.89 -20.59 5.18
C GLY A 60 3.49 -19.19 5.17
N GLU A 61 4.56 -18.98 5.91
CA GLU A 61 5.15 -17.66 6.06
C GLU A 61 5.70 -17.10 4.76
N THR A 62 5.37 -15.85 4.49
CA THR A 62 5.90 -15.05 3.39
C THR A 62 6.26 -13.65 3.91
N LYS A 63 6.98 -12.88 3.09
CA LYS A 63 7.15 -11.45 3.31
C LYS A 63 6.51 -10.71 2.14
N CYS A 64 5.50 -9.90 2.43
CA CYS A 64 4.76 -9.14 1.44
C CYS A 64 5.19 -7.69 1.42
N ILE A 65 5.45 -7.15 0.22
CA ILE A 65 5.77 -5.75 0.00
C ILE A 65 4.68 -5.13 -0.86
N CYS A 66 3.98 -4.15 -0.29
CA CYS A 66 3.08 -3.25 -0.98
C CYS A 66 3.63 -1.85 -0.88
N ARG A 67 3.71 -1.14 -2.00
CA ARG A 67 4.28 0.20 -2.02
C ARG A 67 3.62 1.11 -3.04
N ASN A 68 3.83 2.39 -2.86
CA ASN A 68 3.70 3.42 -3.89
C ASN A 68 5.07 4.07 -4.13
N GLU A 69 5.12 5.20 -4.84
CA GLU A 69 6.36 5.92 -5.14
C GLU A 69 7.13 6.36 -3.89
N TYR A 70 6.42 6.62 -2.78
CA TYR A 70 6.95 7.35 -1.61
C TYR A 70 6.99 6.53 -0.33
N ALA A 71 6.29 5.41 -0.27
CA ALA A 71 6.24 4.55 0.92
C ALA A 71 6.32 3.08 0.55
N VAL A 72 7.09 2.33 1.34
CA VAL A 72 7.28 0.88 1.22
C VAL A 72 6.83 0.21 2.50
N HIS A 73 5.85 -0.66 2.40
CA HIS A 73 5.22 -1.36 3.51
C HIS A 73 5.52 -2.86 3.40
N GLU A 74 6.26 -3.41 4.35
CA GLU A 74 6.70 -4.80 4.37
C GLU A 74 6.09 -5.53 5.58
N GLN A 75 5.42 -6.63 5.34
CA GLN A 75 4.80 -7.45 6.38
C GLN A 75 5.16 -8.91 6.20
N VAL A 76 5.67 -9.53 7.26
CA VAL A 76 5.85 -10.98 7.37
C VAL A 76 4.55 -11.60 7.86
N GLY A 77 4.06 -12.61 7.15
CA GLY A 77 2.81 -13.29 7.52
C GLY A 77 2.39 -14.35 6.50
N ALA A 78 1.27 -14.98 6.77
CA ALA A 78 0.70 -16.04 5.94
C ALA A 78 -0.61 -15.60 5.28
N PHE A 79 -0.89 -16.15 4.08
CA PHE A 79 -2.10 -15.88 3.30
C PHE A 79 -3.33 -16.64 3.83
N THR A 80 -3.54 -16.62 5.13
CA THR A 80 -4.70 -17.24 5.78
C THR A 80 -5.93 -16.33 5.75
N ASN A 81 -7.08 -16.87 6.07
CA ASN A 81 -8.35 -16.14 6.18
C ASN A 81 -8.65 -15.29 4.94
N GLN A 82 -8.63 -15.95 3.78
CA GLN A 82 -8.86 -15.32 2.49
C GLN A 82 -10.36 -15.20 2.18
N HIS A 83 -10.77 -14.05 1.64
CA HIS A 83 -12.12 -13.78 1.13
C HIS A 83 -12.00 -13.07 -0.21
N LEU A 84 -11.92 -13.85 -1.30
CA LEU A 84 -11.56 -13.32 -2.62
C LEU A 84 -12.76 -13.04 -3.54
N ASN A 85 -13.99 -13.41 -3.13
CA ASN A 85 -15.18 -13.32 -3.98
C ASN A 85 -15.97 -12.02 -3.85
N GLY A 86 -15.54 -11.10 -2.98
CA GLY A 86 -16.19 -9.81 -2.78
C GLY A 86 -15.78 -8.76 -3.81
N HIS A 87 -16.33 -7.56 -3.68
CA HIS A 87 -15.93 -6.39 -4.46
C HIS A 87 -14.45 -6.08 -4.31
N ALA A 88 -13.93 -6.20 -3.10
CA ALA A 88 -12.51 -6.24 -2.81
C ALA A 88 -12.14 -7.62 -2.27
N GLY A 89 -11.05 -8.20 -2.75
CA GLY A 89 -10.46 -9.39 -2.14
C GLY A 89 -9.85 -9.03 -0.78
N LEU A 90 -9.96 -9.92 0.18
CA LEU A 90 -9.44 -9.73 1.53
C LEU A 90 -8.49 -10.85 1.91
N ILE A 91 -7.35 -10.48 2.48
CA ILE A 91 -6.52 -11.34 3.33
C ILE A 91 -6.64 -10.72 4.70
N LEU A 92 -7.46 -11.31 5.57
CA LEU A 92 -8.00 -10.60 6.74
C LEU A 92 -7.38 -11.14 8.04
N ASN A 93 -6.18 -10.70 8.34
CA ASN A 93 -5.48 -11.04 9.58
C ASN A 93 -5.00 -9.76 10.27
N PRO A 94 -5.87 -9.07 11.03
CA PRO A 94 -5.44 -7.91 11.83
C PRO A 94 -4.24 -8.29 12.72
N ARG A 95 -3.25 -7.40 12.80
CA ARG A 95 -1.96 -7.60 13.48
C ARG A 95 -1.01 -8.60 12.79
N ALA A 96 -1.39 -9.13 11.63
CA ALA A 96 -0.57 -9.98 10.79
C ALA A 96 -0.72 -9.53 9.33
N LEU A 97 -0.75 -10.45 8.36
CA LEU A 97 -0.92 -10.08 6.96
C LEU A 97 -2.36 -9.64 6.69
N ASP A 98 -2.53 -8.38 6.41
CA ASP A 98 -3.84 -7.73 6.24
C ASP A 98 -3.84 -6.92 4.95
N LEU A 99 -4.57 -7.43 3.95
CA LEU A 99 -4.58 -6.88 2.58
C LEU A 99 -6.00 -6.62 2.10
N ARG A 100 -6.13 -5.54 1.33
CA ARG A 100 -7.32 -5.25 0.51
C ARG A 100 -6.88 -5.29 -0.94
N LEU A 101 -7.52 -6.12 -1.76
CA LEU A 101 -7.09 -6.43 -3.12
C LEU A 101 -8.18 -6.00 -4.11
N PHE A 102 -7.84 -5.09 -5.01
CA PHE A 102 -8.74 -4.64 -6.08
C PHE A 102 -8.38 -5.42 -7.34
N LEU A 103 -8.87 -6.67 -7.42
CA LEU A 103 -8.40 -7.68 -8.37
C LEU A 103 -8.65 -7.34 -9.84
N ASN A 104 -9.59 -6.43 -10.15
CA ASN A 104 -9.79 -5.90 -11.49
C ASN A 104 -8.60 -5.09 -12.03
N GLN A 105 -7.71 -4.63 -11.15
CA GLN A 105 -6.49 -3.91 -11.53
C GLN A 105 -5.30 -4.84 -11.81
N TRP A 106 -5.40 -6.11 -11.47
CA TRP A 106 -4.30 -7.07 -11.55
C TRP A 106 -4.23 -7.69 -12.94
N ALA A 107 -3.06 -7.65 -13.59
CA ALA A 107 -2.93 -8.01 -15.00
C ALA A 107 -1.94 -9.14 -15.26
N SER A 108 -0.78 -9.14 -14.63
CA SER A 108 0.27 -10.13 -14.91
C SER A 108 0.98 -10.58 -13.64
N VAL A 109 1.56 -11.79 -13.70
CA VAL A 109 2.25 -12.41 -12.57
C VAL A 109 3.52 -13.07 -13.06
N PHE A 110 4.61 -12.87 -12.32
CA PHE A 110 5.91 -13.48 -12.61
C PHE A 110 6.50 -14.09 -11.35
N HIS A 111 7.14 -15.25 -11.48
CA HIS A 111 8.08 -15.75 -10.50
C HIS A 111 9.46 -15.21 -10.85
N ILE A 112 10.18 -14.69 -9.87
CA ILE A 112 11.52 -14.12 -10.05
C ILE A 112 12.46 -14.72 -9.02
N LYS A 113 13.65 -15.11 -9.49
CA LYS A 113 14.68 -15.74 -8.70
C LYS A 113 15.97 -14.93 -8.84
N GLU A 114 16.45 -14.37 -7.76
CA GLU A 114 17.60 -13.49 -7.75
C GLU A 114 18.70 -14.05 -6.86
N ASN A 115 19.95 -13.94 -7.32
CA ASN A 115 21.12 -14.21 -6.49
C ASN A 115 21.55 -12.91 -5.81
N THR A 116 21.52 -12.91 -4.49
CA THR A 116 21.96 -11.78 -3.67
C THR A 116 23.19 -12.14 -2.86
N THR A 117 23.82 -11.14 -2.24
CA THR A 117 24.96 -11.36 -1.31
C THR A 117 24.57 -12.22 -0.10
N ARG A 118 23.27 -12.35 0.20
CA ARG A 118 22.74 -13.16 1.28
C ARG A 118 22.20 -14.52 0.84
N GLY A 119 22.40 -14.87 -0.44
CA GLY A 119 21.92 -16.08 -1.05
C GLY A 119 20.80 -15.85 -2.07
N GLU A 120 20.16 -16.93 -2.49
CA GLU A 120 19.06 -16.90 -3.44
C GLU A 120 17.80 -16.31 -2.81
N ARG A 121 17.14 -15.43 -3.55
CA ARG A 121 15.89 -14.79 -3.16
C ARG A 121 14.84 -15.10 -4.21
N GLN A 122 13.71 -15.66 -3.79
CA GLN A 122 12.58 -15.99 -4.65
C GLN A 122 11.38 -15.13 -4.32
N SER A 123 10.64 -14.72 -5.36
CA SER A 123 9.41 -13.95 -5.21
C SER A 123 8.39 -14.30 -6.27
N ILE A 124 7.13 -14.02 -5.95
CA ILE A 124 6.02 -13.94 -6.90
C ILE A 124 5.58 -12.49 -6.91
N GLN A 125 5.61 -11.87 -8.10
CA GLN A 125 5.34 -10.45 -8.27
C GLN A 125 4.12 -10.25 -9.16
N PHE A 126 3.20 -9.42 -8.66
CA PHE A 126 1.93 -9.10 -9.32
C PHE A 126 1.96 -7.67 -9.83
N PHE A 127 1.56 -7.47 -11.08
CA PHE A 127 1.59 -6.18 -11.76
C PHE A 127 0.21 -5.78 -12.28
N ASP A 128 -0.03 -4.48 -12.37
CA ASP A 128 -1.27 -3.93 -12.90
C ASP A 128 -1.26 -3.80 -14.43
N HIS A 129 -2.34 -3.25 -14.98
CA HIS A 129 -2.48 -3.03 -16.43
C HIS A 129 -1.53 -1.94 -16.97
N GLN A 130 -0.95 -1.12 -16.11
CA GLN A 130 0.02 -0.10 -16.46
C GLN A 130 1.46 -0.63 -16.37
N GLY A 131 1.65 -1.83 -15.84
CA GLY A 131 2.95 -2.45 -15.66
C GLY A 131 3.62 -2.13 -14.32
N ASP A 132 2.93 -1.49 -13.40
CA ASP A 132 3.45 -1.20 -12.07
C ASP A 132 3.22 -2.38 -11.12
N ALA A 133 4.16 -2.59 -10.19
CA ALA A 133 4.03 -3.63 -9.19
C ALA A 133 2.94 -3.28 -8.16
N LEU A 134 2.05 -4.23 -7.91
CA LEU A 134 0.99 -4.12 -6.91
C LEU A 134 1.37 -4.78 -5.60
N LEU A 135 1.88 -5.99 -5.68
CA LEU A 135 2.28 -6.79 -4.53
C LEU A 135 3.45 -7.70 -4.93
N LYS A 136 4.46 -7.75 -4.08
CA LYS A 136 5.57 -8.69 -4.20
C LYS A 136 5.59 -9.60 -2.99
N VAL A 137 5.54 -10.91 -3.24
CA VAL A 137 5.49 -11.94 -2.21
C VAL A 137 6.81 -12.70 -2.23
N TYR A 138 7.61 -12.55 -1.17
CA TYR A 138 8.92 -13.19 -1.04
C TYR A 138 8.84 -14.44 -0.17
N ALA A 139 9.51 -15.49 -0.60
CA ALA A 139 9.81 -16.63 0.28
C ALA A 139 10.80 -16.17 1.37
N THR A 140 10.60 -16.68 2.58
CA THR A 140 11.47 -16.47 3.74
C THR A 140 12.14 -17.80 4.14
N ASP A 141 13.04 -17.76 5.11
CA ASP A 141 13.66 -18.97 5.65
C ASP A 141 12.64 -19.94 6.30
N ASN A 142 11.46 -19.44 6.65
CA ASN A 142 10.38 -20.21 7.27
C ASN A 142 9.26 -20.60 6.29
N THR A 143 9.37 -20.23 5.03
CA THR A 143 8.41 -20.63 4.00
C THR A 143 8.50 -22.14 3.77
N ASP A 144 7.34 -22.79 3.61
CA ASP A 144 7.29 -24.19 3.14
C ASP A 144 7.69 -24.25 1.68
N MET A 145 8.98 -24.54 1.42
CA MET A 145 9.53 -24.53 0.07
C MET A 145 9.05 -25.71 -0.79
N ALA A 146 8.59 -26.80 -0.20
CA ALA A 146 7.94 -27.88 -0.93
C ALA A 146 6.59 -27.40 -1.51
N ALA A 147 5.77 -26.76 -0.69
CA ALA A 147 4.50 -26.15 -1.12
C ALA A 147 4.73 -25.00 -2.13
N TRP A 148 5.77 -24.19 -1.92
CA TRP A 148 6.19 -23.13 -2.86
C TRP A 148 6.52 -23.70 -4.24
N SER A 149 7.29 -24.79 -4.29
CA SER A 149 7.64 -25.47 -5.54
C SER A 149 6.44 -26.09 -6.24
N GLU A 150 5.50 -26.67 -5.48
CA GLU A 150 4.25 -27.18 -6.03
C GLU A 150 3.39 -26.10 -6.65
N LEU A 151 3.29 -24.94 -5.99
CA LEU A 151 2.58 -23.77 -6.51
C LEU A 151 3.21 -23.30 -7.82
N LEU A 152 4.54 -23.19 -7.87
CA LEU A 152 5.24 -22.80 -9.08
C LEU A 152 5.01 -23.80 -10.22
N ALA A 153 5.10 -25.08 -9.94
CA ALA A 153 4.84 -26.13 -10.93
C ALA A 153 3.43 -26.06 -11.52
N ARG A 154 2.46 -25.67 -10.70
CA ARG A 154 1.06 -25.54 -11.11
C ARG A 154 0.81 -24.32 -12.01
N PHE A 155 1.45 -23.20 -11.78
CA PHE A 155 1.11 -21.93 -12.42
C PHE A 155 2.16 -21.39 -13.40
N ILE A 156 3.40 -21.85 -13.37
CA ILE A 156 4.40 -21.42 -14.35
C ILE A 156 4.02 -21.95 -15.73
N THR A 157 4.19 -21.09 -16.75
CA THR A 157 3.97 -21.43 -18.15
C THR A 157 5.18 -21.01 -18.98
N ASP A 158 5.47 -21.77 -20.04
CA ASP A 158 6.48 -21.40 -21.04
C ASP A 158 5.95 -20.34 -22.03
N GLU A 159 4.64 -20.09 -22.03
CA GLU A 159 4.03 -19.07 -22.86
C GLU A 159 4.25 -17.69 -22.25
N ASN A 160 5.18 -16.93 -22.80
CA ASN A 160 5.38 -15.53 -22.42
C ASN A 160 4.59 -14.60 -23.35
N THR A 161 3.29 -14.55 -23.16
CA THR A 161 2.39 -13.70 -23.93
C THR A 161 2.77 -12.24 -23.80
N PRO A 162 2.84 -11.45 -24.88
CA PRO A 162 3.14 -10.02 -24.82
C PRO A 162 2.21 -9.28 -23.85
N LEU A 163 2.79 -8.33 -23.11
CA LEU A 163 2.03 -7.48 -22.20
C LEU A 163 1.20 -6.45 -22.99
N GLU A 164 -0.08 -6.33 -22.63
CA GLU A 164 -0.98 -5.31 -23.16
C GLU A 164 -1.06 -4.16 -22.14
N LEU A 165 -0.10 -3.25 -22.18
CA LEU A 165 -0.05 -2.15 -21.22
C LEU A 165 -1.05 -1.04 -21.60
N LYS A 166 -1.72 -0.51 -20.59
CA LYS A 166 -2.65 0.62 -20.70
C LYS A 166 -2.03 1.86 -20.08
N ALA A 167 -2.32 3.01 -20.67
CA ALA A 167 -1.97 4.29 -20.04
C ALA A 167 -2.82 4.50 -18.78
N VAL A 168 -2.27 5.27 -17.84
CA VAL A 168 -3.03 5.71 -16.67
C VAL A 168 -4.11 6.68 -17.13
N ASP A 169 -5.37 6.43 -16.74
CA ASP A 169 -6.46 7.36 -17.01
C ASP A 169 -6.20 8.68 -16.31
N ALA A 170 -6.31 9.78 -17.06
CA ALA A 170 -6.22 11.10 -16.46
C ALA A 170 -7.37 11.28 -15.46
N PRO A 171 -7.12 11.83 -14.26
CA PRO A 171 -8.20 12.11 -13.34
C PRO A 171 -9.18 13.09 -13.96
N VAL A 172 -10.46 12.74 -13.95
CA VAL A 172 -11.52 13.63 -14.38
C VAL A 172 -11.66 14.73 -13.34
N VAL A 173 -11.23 15.94 -13.68
CA VAL A 173 -11.35 17.09 -12.78
C VAL A 173 -12.77 17.61 -12.87
N GLN A 174 -13.57 17.41 -11.83
CA GLN A 174 -14.84 18.08 -11.72
C GLN A 174 -14.62 19.51 -11.21
N THR A 175 -15.04 20.48 -11.99
CA THR A 175 -14.82 21.90 -11.69
C THR A 175 -15.86 22.51 -10.75
N ARG A 176 -16.95 21.79 -10.43
CA ARG A 176 -18.08 22.30 -9.60
C ARG A 176 -18.75 21.22 -8.77
N ALA A 177 -18.22 20.91 -7.60
CA ALA A 177 -18.98 20.24 -6.57
C ALA A 177 -19.63 21.28 -5.64
N ASP A 178 -20.87 21.02 -5.20
CA ASP A 178 -21.53 21.84 -4.19
C ASP A 178 -20.98 21.49 -2.82
N ALA A 179 -20.18 22.40 -2.25
CA ALA A 179 -19.52 22.19 -0.96
C ALA A 179 -20.51 21.89 0.17
N SER A 180 -21.71 22.52 0.17
CA SER A 180 -22.68 22.30 1.22
C SER A 180 -23.31 20.89 1.13
N VAL A 181 -23.53 20.37 -0.07
CA VAL A 181 -24.03 19.01 -0.29
C VAL A 181 -22.98 17.98 0.13
N VAL A 182 -21.72 18.16 -0.25
CA VAL A 182 -20.62 17.30 0.14
C VAL A 182 -20.47 17.24 1.66
N GLU A 183 -20.51 18.39 2.32
CA GLU A 183 -20.42 18.46 3.78
C GLU A 183 -21.62 17.78 4.47
N GLN A 184 -22.84 18.00 3.99
CA GLN A 184 -24.02 17.33 4.52
C GLN A 184 -23.92 15.81 4.41
N GLU A 185 -23.51 15.30 3.25
CA GLU A 185 -23.33 13.86 3.06
C GLU A 185 -22.22 13.31 3.96
N TRP A 186 -21.12 14.04 4.11
CA TRP A 186 -20.04 13.64 5.01
C TRP A 186 -20.53 13.54 6.46
N ARG A 187 -21.24 14.55 6.95
CA ARG A 187 -21.78 14.57 8.32
C ARG A 187 -22.85 13.50 8.57
N ALA A 188 -23.53 13.05 7.51
CA ALA A 188 -24.54 12.00 7.58
C ALA A 188 -23.98 10.57 7.49
N MET A 189 -22.67 10.41 7.33
CA MET A 189 -22.06 9.08 7.27
C MET A 189 -22.26 8.30 8.57
N THR A 190 -22.46 6.99 8.41
CA THR A 190 -22.59 6.01 9.51
C THR A 190 -21.52 4.92 9.42
N ASP A 191 -20.76 4.88 8.34
CA ASP A 191 -19.68 3.93 8.08
C ASP A 191 -18.61 4.61 7.23
N VAL A 192 -17.35 4.41 7.58
CA VAL A 192 -16.20 5.01 6.87
C VAL A 192 -16.11 4.62 5.39
N HIS A 193 -16.61 3.44 5.02
CA HIS A 193 -16.60 2.98 3.62
C HIS A 193 -17.53 3.80 2.72
N GLN A 194 -18.51 4.49 3.28
CA GLN A 194 -19.39 5.41 2.55
C GLN A 194 -18.63 6.60 1.96
N PHE A 195 -17.43 6.90 2.46
CA PHE A 195 -16.61 7.99 1.97
C PHE A 195 -16.19 7.77 0.50
N PHE A 196 -15.86 6.54 0.11
CA PHE A 196 -15.56 6.21 -1.29
C PHE A 196 -16.75 6.49 -2.22
N THR A 197 -17.96 6.13 -1.78
CA THR A 197 -19.18 6.39 -2.54
C THR A 197 -19.43 7.89 -2.69
N LEU A 198 -19.21 8.67 -1.65
CA LEU A 198 -19.31 10.12 -1.65
C LEU A 198 -18.34 10.73 -2.68
N LEU A 199 -17.08 10.36 -2.63
CA LEU A 199 -16.06 10.83 -3.59
C LEU A 199 -16.44 10.51 -5.03
N LYS A 200 -16.87 9.28 -5.28
CA LYS A 200 -17.27 8.81 -6.60
C LYS A 200 -18.51 9.55 -7.13
N ARG A 201 -19.51 9.77 -6.28
CA ARG A 201 -20.75 10.46 -6.63
C ARG A 201 -20.48 11.89 -7.08
N HIS A 202 -19.60 12.59 -6.39
CA HIS A 202 -19.24 13.98 -6.67
C HIS A 202 -18.01 14.10 -7.58
N ASN A 203 -17.42 12.98 -8.01
CA ASN A 203 -16.21 12.93 -8.83
C ASN A 203 -15.07 13.78 -8.25
N LEU A 204 -14.80 13.57 -6.97
CA LEU A 204 -13.78 14.28 -6.21
C LEU A 204 -12.62 13.37 -5.84
N THR A 205 -11.41 13.95 -5.82
CA THR A 205 -10.28 13.37 -5.11
C THR A 205 -10.48 13.60 -3.60
N ARG A 206 -9.75 12.86 -2.78
CA ARG A 206 -9.78 13.07 -1.32
C ARG A 206 -9.42 14.50 -0.95
N GLN A 207 -8.33 15.03 -1.49
CA GLN A 207 -7.87 16.38 -1.20
C GLN A 207 -8.89 17.45 -1.64
N GLN A 208 -9.57 17.25 -2.77
CA GLN A 208 -10.64 18.15 -3.20
C GLN A 208 -11.80 18.16 -2.19
N ALA A 209 -12.20 16.97 -1.72
CA ALA A 209 -13.25 16.87 -0.71
C ALA A 209 -12.83 17.53 0.62
N PHE A 210 -11.58 17.34 1.05
CA PHE A 210 -11.06 17.95 2.28
C PHE A 210 -11.08 19.47 2.22
N ASN A 211 -10.83 20.06 1.06
CA ASN A 211 -10.87 21.52 0.86
C ASN A 211 -12.29 22.09 0.80
N LEU A 212 -13.31 21.26 0.68
CA LEU A 212 -14.72 21.71 0.57
C LEU A 212 -15.46 21.71 1.92
N VAL A 213 -14.96 21.02 2.92
CA VAL A 213 -15.66 20.83 4.20
C VAL A 213 -15.03 21.69 5.30
N ALA A 214 -15.76 21.84 6.40
CA ALA A 214 -15.28 22.61 7.56
C ALA A 214 -14.10 21.90 8.26
N ASP A 215 -13.30 22.67 8.99
CA ASP A 215 -12.06 22.23 9.63
C ASP A 215 -12.25 21.12 10.68
N ASP A 216 -13.46 21.01 11.23
CA ASP A 216 -13.77 19.91 12.16
C ASP A 216 -13.88 18.55 11.46
N LEU A 217 -14.06 18.52 10.14
CA LEU A 217 -14.12 17.29 9.36
C LEU A 217 -12.79 16.99 8.67
N ALA A 218 -12.11 18.01 8.17
CA ALA A 218 -10.78 17.87 7.54
C ALA A 218 -9.98 19.15 7.79
N CYS A 219 -8.83 18.99 8.42
CA CYS A 219 -7.94 20.10 8.78
C CYS A 219 -6.54 19.80 8.31
N LYS A 220 -5.95 20.75 7.53
CA LYS A 220 -4.56 20.66 7.13
C LYS A 220 -3.66 20.90 8.34
N VAL A 221 -2.67 20.04 8.50
CA VAL A 221 -1.70 20.10 9.60
C VAL A 221 -0.28 20.20 9.06
N SER A 222 0.70 20.35 9.94
CA SER A 222 2.12 20.42 9.57
C SER A 222 2.56 19.14 8.87
N ASN A 223 3.46 19.27 7.88
CA ASN A 223 4.09 18.11 7.23
C ASN A 223 4.99 17.30 8.18
N SER A 224 5.27 17.80 9.37
CA SER A 224 5.94 17.07 10.44
C SER A 224 5.01 16.21 11.29
N ALA A 225 3.72 16.18 10.97
CA ALA A 225 2.72 15.47 11.76
C ALA A 225 2.98 13.96 11.84
N LEU A 226 3.51 13.35 10.77
CA LEU A 226 3.85 11.93 10.77
C LEU A 226 4.88 11.61 11.85
N ALA A 227 5.99 12.34 11.90
CA ALA A 227 7.02 12.13 12.90
C ALA A 227 6.47 12.31 14.32
N GLN A 228 5.64 13.32 14.52
CA GLN A 228 5.02 13.62 15.81
C GLN A 228 4.08 12.50 16.26
N ILE A 229 3.21 12.01 15.39
CA ILE A 229 2.24 10.97 15.75
C ILE A 229 2.91 9.62 16.03
N LEU A 230 3.95 9.28 15.27
CA LEU A 230 4.72 8.06 15.48
C LEU A 230 5.51 8.09 16.79
N GLU A 231 6.09 9.21 17.12
CA GLU A 231 6.77 9.41 18.41
C GLU A 231 5.78 9.27 19.57
N SER A 232 4.62 9.91 19.48
CA SER A 232 3.57 9.81 20.51
C SER A 232 3.08 8.39 20.69
N ALA A 233 2.79 7.69 19.60
CA ALA A 233 2.29 6.31 19.64
C ALA A 233 3.36 5.34 20.20
N GLN A 234 4.63 5.56 19.85
CA GLN A 234 5.73 4.77 20.39
C GLN A 234 5.86 4.97 21.91
N GLN A 235 5.82 6.20 22.38
CA GLN A 235 5.92 6.54 23.81
C GLN A 235 4.73 6.00 24.61
N ASP A 236 3.53 6.16 24.08
CA ASP A 236 2.30 5.78 24.78
C ASP A 236 2.00 4.28 24.67
N GLY A 237 2.58 3.58 23.70
CA GLY A 237 2.44 2.14 23.53
C GLY A 237 1.05 1.68 23.07
N ASN A 238 0.21 2.57 22.55
CA ASN A 238 -1.08 2.21 21.99
C ASN A 238 -0.94 1.66 20.58
N GLU A 239 -1.84 0.75 20.20
CA GLU A 239 -1.85 0.20 18.86
C GLU A 239 -2.40 1.19 17.84
N ILE A 240 -1.70 1.31 16.71
CA ILE A 240 -2.12 2.10 15.56
C ILE A 240 -2.23 1.24 14.32
N MET A 241 -2.83 1.80 13.27
CA MET A 241 -2.90 1.18 11.95
C MET A 241 -2.18 2.07 10.94
N VAL A 242 -1.40 1.44 10.06
CA VAL A 242 -0.72 2.14 8.96
C VAL A 242 -1.10 1.50 7.64
N PHE A 243 -1.75 2.28 6.78
CA PHE A 243 -2.24 1.88 5.47
C PHE A 243 -1.30 2.45 4.42
N VAL A 244 -0.74 1.59 3.59
CA VAL A 244 -0.02 1.99 2.38
C VAL A 244 -0.60 1.22 1.20
N GLY A 245 -0.89 1.93 0.12
CA GLY A 245 -1.50 1.31 -1.03
C GLY A 245 -1.04 1.87 -2.36
N ASN A 246 -1.55 1.24 -3.39
CA ASN A 246 -1.40 1.59 -4.80
C ASN A 246 -2.74 1.34 -5.51
N ARG A 247 -2.76 1.30 -6.86
CA ARG A 247 -4.01 1.11 -7.61
C ARG A 247 -4.74 -0.20 -7.33
N GLY A 248 -4.02 -1.26 -6.96
CA GLY A 248 -4.60 -2.59 -6.83
C GLY A 248 -4.49 -3.24 -5.47
N CYS A 249 -3.80 -2.63 -4.53
CA CYS A 249 -3.54 -3.24 -3.23
C CYS A 249 -3.43 -2.18 -2.12
N VAL A 250 -3.96 -2.49 -0.95
CA VAL A 250 -3.69 -1.76 0.29
C VAL A 250 -3.22 -2.77 1.33
N GLN A 251 -2.06 -2.53 1.91
CA GLN A 251 -1.50 -3.34 3.00
C GLN A 251 -1.57 -2.57 4.31
N ILE A 252 -2.06 -3.24 5.36
CA ILE A 252 -2.41 -2.63 6.63
C ILE A 252 -1.56 -3.25 7.74
N PHE A 253 -0.83 -2.41 8.46
CA PHE A 253 -0.22 -2.78 9.73
C PHE A 253 -1.17 -2.39 10.86
N THR A 254 -1.31 -3.28 11.85
CA THR A 254 -1.97 -2.98 13.14
C THR A 254 -1.06 -3.45 14.26
N GLY A 255 -0.70 -2.56 15.16
CA GLY A 255 0.14 -2.92 16.29
C GLY A 255 0.77 -1.72 16.99
N VAL A 256 1.64 -2.01 17.94
CA VAL A 256 2.46 -1.03 18.65
C VAL A 256 3.70 -0.72 17.81
N VAL A 257 4.01 0.56 17.66
CA VAL A 257 5.24 1.00 16.99
C VAL A 257 6.40 0.84 17.97
N GLU A 258 7.36 0.00 17.62
CA GLU A 258 8.45 -0.36 18.53
C GLU A 258 9.70 0.49 18.31
N LYS A 259 10.08 0.73 17.04
CA LYS A 259 11.29 1.48 16.72
C LYS A 259 11.08 2.39 15.52
N VAL A 260 11.31 3.68 15.73
CA VAL A 260 11.23 4.72 14.69
C VAL A 260 12.63 5.28 14.45
N VAL A 261 13.11 5.22 13.20
CA VAL A 261 14.47 5.66 12.85
C VAL A 261 14.43 6.57 11.63
N PRO A 262 14.66 7.88 11.80
CA PRO A 262 14.92 8.76 10.66
C PRO A 262 16.29 8.46 10.05
N MET A 263 16.36 8.37 8.72
CA MET A 263 17.63 8.12 8.03
C MET A 263 17.60 8.67 6.60
N LYS A 264 18.42 9.65 6.31
CA LYS A 264 18.64 10.19 4.96
C LYS A 264 17.34 10.61 4.24
N GLY A 265 16.45 11.32 4.93
CA GLY A 265 15.16 11.76 4.38
C GLY A 265 14.05 10.73 4.45
N TRP A 266 14.35 9.50 4.84
CA TRP A 266 13.39 8.45 5.10
C TRP A 266 13.04 8.37 6.57
N LEU A 267 11.77 8.18 6.86
CA LEU A 267 11.28 7.81 8.19
C LEU A 267 10.97 6.31 8.16
N ASN A 268 11.58 5.56 9.08
CA ASN A 268 11.48 4.11 9.10
C ASN A 268 10.84 3.62 10.39
N ILE A 269 10.02 2.58 10.29
CA ILE A 269 9.56 1.78 11.41
C ILE A 269 10.20 0.40 11.28
N PHE A 270 10.84 -0.07 12.34
CA PHE A 270 11.41 -1.42 12.41
C PHE A 270 10.76 -2.21 13.55
N ASN A 271 9.72 -2.94 13.22
CA ASN A 271 9.13 -3.93 14.10
C ASN A 271 9.64 -5.33 13.69
N PRO A 272 9.51 -6.37 14.55
CA PRO A 272 9.98 -7.72 14.22
C PRO A 272 9.40 -8.30 12.93
N THR A 273 8.12 -8.05 12.64
CA THR A 273 7.42 -8.59 11.46
C THR A 273 6.93 -7.51 10.50
N PHE A 274 7.13 -6.25 10.82
CA PHE A 274 6.68 -5.12 10.03
C PHE A 274 7.79 -4.10 9.85
N THR A 275 7.95 -3.63 8.61
CA THR A 275 8.87 -2.54 8.29
C THR A 275 8.17 -1.52 7.40
N LEU A 276 8.33 -0.26 7.75
CA LEU A 276 7.90 0.86 6.91
C LEU A 276 9.11 1.70 6.53
N HIS A 277 9.21 2.06 5.25
CA HIS A 277 10.11 3.10 4.77
C HIS A 277 9.26 4.15 4.08
N LEU A 278 9.25 5.37 4.58
CA LEU A 278 8.48 6.46 4.01
C LEU A 278 9.39 7.66 3.77
N LEU A 279 9.35 8.17 2.53
CA LEU A 279 10.15 9.33 2.13
C LEU A 279 9.50 10.60 2.69
N GLU A 280 9.94 11.02 3.86
CA GLU A 280 9.32 12.11 4.64
C GLU A 280 9.33 13.43 3.87
N GLU A 281 10.40 13.72 3.13
CA GLU A 281 10.51 14.94 2.32
C GLU A 281 9.50 15.00 1.17
N SER A 282 8.88 13.88 0.79
CA SER A 282 7.86 13.83 -0.25
C SER A 282 6.48 14.27 0.23
N ILE A 283 6.28 14.43 1.53
CA ILE A 283 5.01 14.86 2.10
C ILE A 283 4.80 16.34 1.73
N ALA A 284 3.86 16.59 0.82
CA ALA A 284 3.46 17.93 0.42
C ALA A 284 2.31 18.46 1.27
N GLU A 285 1.39 17.58 1.66
CA GLU A 285 0.26 17.90 2.51
C GLU A 285 0.01 16.79 3.53
N ALA A 286 -0.36 17.19 4.74
CA ALA A 286 -0.84 16.32 5.80
C ALA A 286 -2.19 16.83 6.30
N TRP A 287 -3.15 15.93 6.44
CA TRP A 287 -4.52 16.22 6.82
C TRP A 287 -4.97 15.35 7.97
N VAL A 288 -5.58 15.98 8.97
CA VAL A 288 -6.38 15.26 9.97
C VAL A 288 -7.82 15.22 9.48
N THR A 289 -8.40 14.04 9.40
CA THR A 289 -9.81 13.89 9.00
C THR A 289 -10.62 13.24 10.11
N ARG A 290 -11.90 13.58 10.14
CA ARG A 290 -12.89 13.02 11.08
C ARG A 290 -14.09 12.55 10.28
N LYS A 291 -14.38 11.25 10.37
CA LYS A 291 -15.52 10.65 9.69
C LYS A 291 -16.50 10.09 10.72
N PRO A 292 -17.77 10.51 10.68
CA PRO A 292 -18.77 9.95 11.56
C PRO A 292 -19.06 8.49 11.23
N THR A 293 -19.27 7.69 12.27
CA THR A 293 -19.79 6.32 12.15
C THR A 293 -20.91 6.11 13.16
N SER A 294 -21.63 5.00 13.07
CA SER A 294 -22.62 4.62 14.07
C SER A 294 -22.02 4.43 15.47
N ASP A 295 -20.71 4.17 15.55
CA ASP A 295 -20.00 3.93 16.81
C ASP A 295 -19.20 5.16 17.30
N GLY A 296 -19.41 6.31 16.69
CA GLY A 296 -18.68 7.54 16.96
C GLY A 296 -17.74 7.93 15.83
N HIS A 297 -16.94 8.97 16.03
CA HIS A 297 -16.00 9.44 15.00
C HIS A 297 -14.80 8.52 14.87
N VAL A 298 -14.32 8.40 13.62
CA VAL A 298 -13.03 7.81 13.29
C VAL A 298 -12.13 8.92 12.76
N THR A 299 -10.97 9.10 13.38
CA THR A 299 -10.00 10.12 13.01
C THR A 299 -8.76 9.51 12.35
N SER A 300 -8.24 10.21 11.37
CA SER A 300 -7.06 9.76 10.61
C SER A 300 -6.05 10.88 10.40
N LEU A 301 -4.81 10.49 10.19
CA LEU A 301 -3.78 11.32 9.57
C LEU A 301 -3.57 10.80 8.14
N GLU A 302 -3.73 11.66 7.15
CA GLU A 302 -3.59 11.32 5.74
C GLU A 302 -2.51 12.16 5.08
N LEU A 303 -1.59 11.50 4.36
CA LEU A 303 -0.40 12.11 3.80
C LEU A 303 -0.44 12.05 2.28
N PHE A 304 -0.12 13.18 1.63
CA PHE A 304 -0.15 13.33 0.18
C PHE A 304 1.14 13.93 -0.36
N ALA A 305 1.58 13.45 -1.50
CA ALA A 305 2.69 14.00 -2.26
C ALA A 305 2.23 15.14 -3.20
N HIS A 306 3.18 15.84 -3.82
CA HIS A 306 2.91 16.94 -4.75
C HIS A 306 2.08 16.52 -5.97
N ASP A 307 2.23 15.28 -6.42
CA ASP A 307 1.48 14.75 -7.56
C ASP A 307 0.07 14.27 -7.19
N GLY A 308 -0.36 14.44 -5.95
CA GLY A 308 -1.65 14.00 -5.43
C GLY A 308 -1.67 12.54 -4.95
N THR A 309 -0.57 11.82 -5.07
CA THR A 309 -0.48 10.44 -4.54
C THR A 309 -0.71 10.44 -3.04
N GLN A 310 -1.65 9.62 -2.59
CA GLN A 310 -1.80 9.33 -1.17
C GLN A 310 -0.65 8.43 -0.72
N ILE A 311 0.23 8.96 0.12
CA ILE A 311 1.42 8.25 0.59
C ILE A 311 1.04 7.18 1.60
N ALA A 312 0.23 7.56 2.59
CA ALA A 312 -0.21 6.69 3.68
C ALA A 312 -1.43 7.27 4.39
N GLN A 313 -2.14 6.40 5.11
CA GLN A 313 -3.16 6.77 6.09
C GLN A 313 -2.83 6.11 7.42
N LEU A 314 -3.01 6.84 8.51
CA LEU A 314 -2.82 6.33 9.87
C LEU A 314 -4.11 6.47 10.65
N TYR A 315 -4.43 5.42 11.41
CA TYR A 315 -5.59 5.33 12.32
C TYR A 315 -5.15 4.77 13.66
N GLY A 316 -5.93 4.99 14.71
CA GLY A 316 -5.83 4.17 15.92
C GLY A 316 -6.47 2.79 15.66
N GLN A 317 -5.95 1.76 16.32
CA GLN A 317 -6.62 0.46 16.28
C GLN A 317 -8.03 0.60 16.84
N ARG A 318 -8.99 0.05 16.14
CA ARG A 318 -10.41 0.06 16.49
C ARG A 318 -11.01 -1.32 16.28
N THR A 319 -11.79 -1.76 17.24
CA THR A 319 -12.64 -2.95 17.12
C THR A 319 -14.00 -2.53 16.58
N GLU A 320 -14.51 -3.27 15.59
CA GLU A 320 -15.84 -3.03 15.03
C GLU A 320 -16.90 -3.06 16.13
N GLY A 321 -17.79 -2.06 16.12
CA GLY A 321 -18.83 -1.88 17.14
C GLY A 321 -18.38 -1.11 18.38
N GLU A 322 -17.11 -0.72 18.45
CA GLU A 322 -16.56 0.06 19.56
C GLU A 322 -16.14 1.46 19.12
N GLN A 323 -16.07 2.38 20.07
CA GLN A 323 -15.52 3.69 19.82
C GLN A 323 -14.01 3.63 19.57
N GLU A 324 -13.52 4.61 18.84
CA GLU A 324 -12.11 4.86 18.64
C GLU A 324 -11.39 5.09 19.99
N GLN A 325 -10.13 4.66 20.08
CA GLN A 325 -9.29 4.86 21.27
C GLN A 325 -9.23 6.33 21.70
N ALA A 326 -9.47 6.60 22.97
CA ALA A 326 -9.30 7.93 23.56
C ALA A 326 -7.84 8.42 23.43
N GLN A 327 -6.88 7.54 23.57
CA GLN A 327 -5.45 7.87 23.42
C GLN A 327 -5.11 8.34 22.01
N TRP A 328 -5.62 7.65 20.98
CA TRP A 328 -5.46 8.08 19.59
C TRP A 328 -6.08 9.44 19.32
N ARG A 329 -7.30 9.67 19.82
CA ARG A 329 -7.97 10.97 19.69
C ARG A 329 -7.14 12.10 20.30
N LYS A 330 -6.53 11.86 21.45
CA LYS A 330 -5.65 12.83 22.12
C LYS A 330 -4.39 13.09 21.29
N GLN A 331 -3.80 12.05 20.73
CA GLN A 331 -2.62 12.18 19.87
C GLN A 331 -2.95 12.97 18.60
N ILE A 332 -4.05 12.67 17.93
CA ILE A 332 -4.53 13.40 16.74
C ILE A 332 -4.84 14.86 17.08
N ALA A 333 -5.51 15.11 18.21
CA ALA A 333 -5.84 16.47 18.63
C ALA A 333 -4.58 17.35 18.82
N SER A 334 -3.48 16.76 19.25
CA SER A 334 -2.22 17.48 19.43
C SER A 334 -1.58 17.98 18.12
N LEU A 335 -1.99 17.43 16.97
CA LEU A 335 -1.52 17.84 15.66
C LEU A 335 -2.28 19.04 15.10
N ILE A 336 -3.45 19.33 15.64
CA ILE A 336 -4.34 20.38 15.13
C ILE A 336 -3.84 21.74 15.62
N PRO A 337 -3.70 22.76 14.73
CA PRO A 337 -3.25 24.09 15.13
C PRO A 337 -4.18 24.73 16.17
N GLU A 338 -3.62 25.56 17.05
CA GLU A 338 -4.39 26.35 18.01
C GLU A 338 -5.41 27.25 17.28
N GLY A 339 -6.63 27.29 17.80
CA GLY A 339 -7.72 28.09 17.23
C GLY A 339 -8.61 27.36 16.23
N VAL A 340 -8.26 26.15 15.83
CA VAL A 340 -9.15 25.28 15.06
C VAL A 340 -9.95 24.43 16.05
N THR A 341 -11.27 24.58 16.05
CA THR A 341 -12.14 23.78 16.91
C THR A 341 -12.25 22.34 16.37
N ALA A 342 -11.86 21.44 17.20
CA ALA A 342 -12.04 20.00 16.94
C ALA A 342 -13.54 19.62 17.00
#